data_24c5339fd6924d2c9472963bdb3164d9
#
_entry.id   24c5339fd6924d2c9472963bdb3164d9
#
_cell.length_a   1.000
_cell.length_b   1.000
_cell.length_c   1.000
_cell.angle_alpha   90.00
_cell.angle_beta   90.00
_cell.angle_gamma   90.00
#
_symmetry.space_group_name_H-M   'P 1'
#
loop_
_entity.id
_entity.type
_entity.pdbx_description
1 polymer ?
#
loop_
_entity_poly.entity_id
_entity_poly.type
_entity_poly.pdbx_seq_one_letter_code
_entity_poly.pdbx_strand_id
1 'polypeptide(L)'
;MEMNQYLDVNPEVEEAIKSGKPVVALESTIISHGMPYPKNVETAFRVEQMIRDNGAVPATIAVIGGRLKAGLTHDEIEHLGKAGRNVAKASRRDLPALVARKADGATTVTTTMIIAHMAGIQIFATGGIGGVHRGAETTMDISADLEELAQTPVMVVCAGAKSILDLGLTLEYLETKGVPVIGYGTDELPAFYTRSSGFGVDYRVDTPEELAEMFRAQRNLGYRGGMLVTNPIPEEYSMDKAVIDAAIEEALKQCKEQGIKGKETTPFLLAKVVELTGGDSLESNIRLVLNNAKVAALTAAALVR
;
A
#
# COMPACT_ATOMS: atom_id res chain seq x y z
N MET A 1 3.23 19.59 -18.42
CA MET A 1 2.21 18.54 -18.65
C MET A 1 0.87 19.15 -18.23
N GLU A 2 -0.14 19.19 -19.09
CA GLU A 2 -1.47 19.63 -18.68
C GLU A 2 -1.98 18.70 -17.59
N MET A 3 -2.40 19.27 -16.45
CA MET A 3 -2.99 18.47 -15.37
C MET A 3 -4.26 17.78 -15.86
N ASN A 4 -4.45 16.51 -15.49
CA ASN A 4 -5.65 15.76 -15.84
C ASN A 4 -6.88 16.49 -15.28
N GLN A 5 -7.90 16.71 -16.12
CA GLN A 5 -9.11 17.47 -15.74
C GLN A 5 -9.88 16.90 -14.54
N TYR A 6 -9.64 15.65 -14.18
CA TYR A 6 -10.29 14.97 -13.04
C TYR A 6 -9.41 14.96 -11.78
N LEU A 7 -8.16 15.45 -11.84
CA LEU A 7 -7.21 15.44 -10.74
C LEU A 7 -7.27 16.77 -9.96
N ASP A 8 -7.40 16.66 -8.65
CA ASP A 8 -7.23 17.76 -7.70
C ASP A 8 -6.01 17.43 -6.83
N VAL A 9 -5.03 18.33 -6.83
CA VAL A 9 -3.84 18.22 -5.97
C VAL A 9 -3.98 19.25 -4.84
N ASN A 10 -3.77 18.81 -3.61
CA ASN A 10 -3.76 19.70 -2.45
C ASN A 10 -2.67 20.79 -2.62
N PRO A 11 -2.94 22.05 -2.30
CA PRO A 11 -1.97 23.13 -2.48
C PRO A 11 -0.60 22.90 -1.82
N GLU A 12 -0.55 22.28 -0.63
CA GLU A 12 0.70 21.90 0.04
C GLU A 12 1.49 20.87 -0.78
N VAL A 13 0.81 19.85 -1.31
CA VAL A 13 1.41 18.81 -2.15
C VAL A 13 1.90 19.40 -3.47
N GLU A 14 1.09 20.24 -4.10
CA GLU A 14 1.44 20.90 -5.36
C GLU A 14 2.68 21.79 -5.21
N GLU A 15 2.73 22.60 -4.15
CA GLU A 15 3.88 23.45 -3.84
C GLU A 15 5.12 22.61 -3.52
N ALA A 16 4.98 21.52 -2.79
CA ALA A 16 6.09 20.62 -2.49
C ALA A 16 6.68 20.03 -3.77
N ILE A 17 5.85 19.54 -4.69
CA ILE A 17 6.31 18.99 -5.97
C ILE A 17 6.99 20.07 -6.82
N LYS A 18 6.41 21.26 -6.93
CA LYS A 18 6.98 22.37 -7.71
C LYS A 18 8.32 22.87 -7.17
N SER A 19 8.48 22.84 -5.85
CA SER A 19 9.72 23.28 -5.17
C SER A 19 10.75 22.17 -5.00
N GLY A 20 10.49 20.95 -5.54
CA GLY A 20 11.40 19.81 -5.42
C GLY A 20 11.53 19.27 -4.00
N LYS A 21 10.51 19.46 -3.17
CA LYS A 21 10.46 18.85 -1.82
C LYS A 21 9.98 17.40 -1.91
N PRO A 22 10.40 16.54 -0.95
CA PRO A 22 9.96 15.15 -0.93
C PRO A 22 8.46 15.02 -0.61
N VAL A 23 7.76 14.18 -1.38
CA VAL A 23 6.35 13.87 -1.19
C VAL A 23 6.16 12.36 -1.15
N VAL A 24 5.32 11.87 -0.24
CA VAL A 24 4.96 10.45 -0.11
C VAL A 24 3.46 10.29 -0.23
N ALA A 25 3.01 9.47 -1.17
CA ALA A 25 1.61 9.07 -1.31
C ALA A 25 1.21 8.06 -0.22
N LEU A 26 -0.07 8.08 0.17
CA LEU A 26 -0.70 7.14 1.09
C LEU A 26 -2.03 6.67 0.50
N GLU A 27 -2.37 5.39 0.67
CA GLU A 27 -3.66 4.84 0.28
C GLU A 27 -4.79 5.20 1.26
N SER A 28 -6.03 5.01 0.85
CA SER A 28 -7.20 5.24 1.71
C SER A 28 -8.03 3.99 2.02
N THR A 29 -7.72 2.81 1.43
CA THR A 29 -8.40 1.57 1.85
C THR A 29 -8.17 1.23 3.31
N ILE A 30 -7.01 1.56 3.86
CA ILE A 30 -6.74 1.39 5.29
C ILE A 30 -7.70 2.22 6.15
N ILE A 31 -8.16 3.38 5.65
CA ILE A 31 -9.09 4.27 6.34
C ILE A 31 -10.51 3.68 6.29
N SER A 32 -11.01 3.32 5.10
CA SER A 32 -12.42 2.94 4.93
C SER A 32 -12.67 1.44 5.13
N HIS A 33 -11.67 0.57 4.89
CA HIS A 33 -11.85 -0.88 4.89
C HIS A 33 -10.90 -1.64 5.81
N GLY A 34 -9.89 -0.98 6.37
CA GLY A 34 -8.83 -1.62 7.15
C GLY A 34 -9.08 -1.65 8.66
N MET A 35 -9.74 -0.65 9.20
CA MET A 35 -9.90 -0.47 10.65
C MET A 35 -11.26 0.16 10.98
N PRO A 36 -11.81 -0.08 12.19
CA PRO A 36 -13.02 0.60 12.64
C PRO A 36 -12.76 2.07 13.00
N TYR A 37 -13.77 2.92 12.84
CA TYR A 37 -13.79 4.28 13.35
C TYR A 37 -13.86 4.29 14.89
N PRO A 38 -13.14 5.16 15.61
CA PRO A 38 -12.27 6.26 15.13
C PRO A 38 -10.81 5.84 14.87
N LYS A 39 -10.44 4.59 15.13
CA LYS A 39 -9.06 4.09 15.05
C LYS A 39 -8.44 4.26 13.66
N ASN A 40 -9.25 4.12 12.63
CA ASN A 40 -8.83 4.31 11.24
C ASN A 40 -8.33 5.75 10.96
N VAL A 41 -9.07 6.76 11.43
CA VAL A 41 -8.71 8.19 11.28
C VAL A 41 -7.49 8.55 12.12
N GLU A 42 -7.45 8.11 13.38
CA GLU A 42 -6.30 8.29 14.25
C GLU A 42 -5.02 7.71 13.61
N THR A 43 -5.12 6.53 13.02
CA THR A 43 -4.00 5.88 12.36
C THR A 43 -3.57 6.64 11.11
N ALA A 44 -4.52 7.11 10.28
CA ALA A 44 -4.21 7.91 9.10
C ALA A 44 -3.42 9.17 9.46
N PHE A 45 -3.86 9.92 10.46
CA PHE A 45 -3.14 11.12 10.92
C PHE A 45 -1.76 10.80 11.52
N ARG A 46 -1.62 9.69 12.25
CA ARG A 46 -0.32 9.25 12.76
C ARG A 46 0.66 8.89 11.63
N VAL A 47 0.17 8.28 10.56
CA VAL A 47 0.99 7.93 9.38
C VAL A 47 1.41 9.21 8.63
N GLU A 48 0.51 10.17 8.43
CA GLU A 48 0.86 11.47 7.85
C GLU A 48 1.90 12.20 8.72
N GLN A 49 1.71 12.20 10.04
CA GLN A 49 2.65 12.84 10.96
C GLN A 49 4.04 12.16 10.91
N MET A 50 4.10 10.83 10.81
CA MET A 50 5.36 10.10 10.64
C MET A 50 6.13 10.55 9.40
N ILE A 51 5.43 10.80 8.29
CA ILE A 51 6.04 11.33 7.06
C ILE A 51 6.58 12.74 7.29
N ARG A 52 5.80 13.62 7.94
CA ARG A 52 6.20 15.00 8.27
C ARG A 52 7.42 15.04 9.19
N ASP A 53 7.44 14.22 10.22
CA ASP A 53 8.54 14.12 11.19
C ASP A 53 9.86 13.65 10.53
N ASN A 54 9.77 12.98 9.38
CA ASN A 54 10.92 12.54 8.60
C ASN A 54 11.19 13.40 7.35
N GLY A 55 10.64 14.64 7.33
CA GLY A 55 11.01 15.68 6.39
C GLY A 55 10.33 15.62 5.02
N ALA A 56 9.26 14.84 4.85
CA ALA A 56 8.50 14.78 3.61
C ALA A 56 7.05 15.29 3.80
N VAL A 57 6.38 15.60 2.70
CA VAL A 57 4.97 16.01 2.68
C VAL A 57 4.10 14.77 2.41
N PRO A 58 3.13 14.43 3.28
CA PRO A 58 2.20 13.34 3.02
C PRO A 58 1.13 13.75 2.01
N ALA A 59 0.74 12.81 1.15
CA ALA A 59 -0.35 12.97 0.20
C ALA A 59 -1.27 11.75 0.28
N THR A 60 -2.24 11.77 1.18
CA THR A 60 -3.28 10.73 1.24
C THR A 60 -4.17 10.84 0.00
N ILE A 61 -4.40 9.73 -0.68
CA ILE A 61 -5.04 9.64 -1.99
C ILE A 61 -6.40 8.94 -1.88
N ALA A 62 -7.43 9.53 -2.50
CA ALA A 62 -8.76 8.94 -2.62
C ALA A 62 -9.50 9.50 -3.84
N VAL A 63 -10.70 9.00 -4.09
CA VAL A 63 -11.69 9.61 -4.97
C VAL A 63 -12.79 10.21 -4.11
N ILE A 64 -13.05 11.51 -4.24
CA ILE A 64 -14.11 12.22 -3.50
C ILE A 64 -15.03 12.94 -4.50
N GLY A 65 -16.30 12.60 -4.49
CA GLY A 65 -17.28 13.17 -5.42
C GLY A 65 -16.92 12.97 -6.90
N GLY A 66 -16.21 11.88 -7.23
CA GLY A 66 -15.70 11.60 -8.57
C GLY A 66 -14.44 12.37 -8.94
N ARG A 67 -13.82 13.12 -8.02
CA ARG A 67 -12.54 13.79 -8.22
C ARG A 67 -11.40 12.93 -7.69
N LEU A 68 -10.35 12.76 -8.47
CA LEU A 68 -9.13 12.08 -8.06
C LEU A 68 -8.33 13.06 -7.19
N LYS A 69 -8.16 12.73 -5.91
CA LYS A 69 -7.52 13.61 -4.94
C LYS A 69 -6.11 13.14 -4.61
N ALA A 70 -5.12 14.01 -4.69
CA ALA A 70 -3.77 13.82 -4.19
C ALA A 70 -3.49 14.80 -3.04
N GLY A 71 -3.52 14.30 -1.82
CA GLY A 71 -3.51 15.08 -0.57
C GLY A 71 -4.92 15.43 -0.11
N LEU A 72 -5.49 14.57 0.75
CA LEU A 72 -6.79 14.83 1.37
C LEU A 72 -6.67 15.91 2.45
N THR A 73 -7.74 16.65 2.66
CA THR A 73 -7.93 17.48 3.86
C THR A 73 -8.29 16.62 5.06
N HIS A 74 -8.15 17.17 6.28
CA HIS A 74 -8.60 16.51 7.52
C HIS A 74 -10.07 16.10 7.45
N ASP A 75 -10.94 16.98 6.92
CA ASP A 75 -12.38 16.71 6.79
C ASP A 75 -12.66 15.58 5.79
N GLU A 76 -11.90 15.48 4.70
CA GLU A 76 -12.03 14.38 3.73
C GLU A 76 -11.57 13.04 4.33
N ILE A 77 -10.51 13.02 5.14
CA ILE A 77 -10.07 11.83 5.88
C ILE A 77 -11.14 11.40 6.90
N GLU A 78 -11.68 12.35 7.67
CA GLU A 78 -12.78 12.09 8.61
C GLU A 78 -14.03 11.56 7.90
N HIS A 79 -14.38 12.15 6.75
CA HIS A 79 -15.49 11.69 5.93
C HIS A 79 -15.33 10.21 5.52
N LEU A 80 -14.18 9.85 4.96
CA LEU A 80 -13.87 8.47 4.56
C LEU A 80 -13.88 7.51 5.77
N GLY A 81 -13.33 7.95 6.90
CA GLY A 81 -13.28 7.16 8.12
C GLY A 81 -14.66 6.84 8.68
N LYS A 82 -15.56 7.83 8.73
CA LYS A 82 -16.93 7.67 9.20
C LYS A 82 -17.79 6.87 8.23
N ALA A 83 -17.63 7.10 6.93
CA ALA A 83 -18.35 6.37 5.89
C ALA A 83 -17.95 4.89 5.84
N GLY A 84 -16.69 4.57 6.16
CA GLY A 84 -16.20 3.21 6.29
C GLY A 84 -16.48 2.36 5.06
N ARG A 85 -17.01 1.16 5.24
CA ARG A 85 -17.31 0.22 4.16
C ARG A 85 -18.43 0.67 3.18
N ASN A 86 -19.11 1.77 3.45
CA ASN A 86 -20.06 2.36 2.50
C ASN A 86 -19.35 3.08 1.34
N VAL A 87 -18.07 3.41 1.49
CA VAL A 87 -17.23 3.93 0.40
C VAL A 87 -16.76 2.78 -0.48
N ALA A 88 -16.79 2.96 -1.80
CA ALA A 88 -16.34 1.93 -2.72
C ALA A 88 -14.85 1.64 -2.54
N LYS A 89 -14.46 0.35 -2.49
CA LYS A 89 -13.06 -0.06 -2.60
C LYS A 89 -12.65 0.07 -4.07
N ALA A 90 -11.87 1.09 -4.39
CA ALA A 90 -11.52 1.47 -5.75
C ALA A 90 -10.25 0.78 -6.24
N SER A 91 -10.36 0.00 -7.30
CA SER A 91 -9.25 -0.52 -8.11
C SER A 91 -9.26 0.15 -9.49
N ARG A 92 -8.29 -0.15 -10.35
CA ARG A 92 -8.15 0.44 -11.70
C ARG A 92 -9.47 0.48 -12.46
N ARG A 93 -10.19 -0.64 -12.49
CA ARG A 93 -11.46 -0.79 -13.23
C ARG A 93 -12.61 0.07 -12.70
N ASP A 94 -12.51 0.52 -11.43
CA ASP A 94 -13.57 1.27 -10.78
C ASP A 94 -13.47 2.79 -11.04
N LEU A 95 -12.27 3.30 -11.36
CA LEU A 95 -12.03 4.75 -11.52
C LEU A 95 -12.97 5.42 -12.53
N PRO A 96 -13.16 4.90 -13.77
CA PRO A 96 -14.07 5.55 -14.71
C PRO A 96 -15.51 5.64 -14.22
N ALA A 97 -15.98 4.59 -13.52
CA ALA A 97 -17.33 4.55 -12.98
C ALA A 97 -17.51 5.52 -11.80
N LEU A 98 -16.52 5.60 -10.90
CA LEU A 98 -16.55 6.55 -9.78
C LEU A 98 -16.54 8.00 -10.27
N VAL A 99 -15.69 8.31 -11.22
CA VAL A 99 -15.63 9.66 -11.85
C VAL A 99 -16.97 10.00 -12.51
N ALA A 100 -17.49 9.12 -13.35
CA ALA A 100 -18.75 9.37 -14.08
C ALA A 100 -19.97 9.51 -13.15
N ARG A 101 -19.98 8.77 -12.05
CA ARG A 101 -21.08 8.78 -11.06
C ARG A 101 -20.91 9.83 -9.97
N LYS A 102 -19.79 10.56 -9.97
CA LYS A 102 -19.41 11.50 -8.91
C LYS A 102 -19.46 10.84 -7.53
N ALA A 103 -18.95 9.62 -7.43
CA ALA A 103 -18.99 8.80 -6.23
C ALA A 103 -17.64 8.82 -5.48
N ASP A 104 -17.68 8.44 -4.20
CA ASP A 104 -16.50 8.29 -3.36
C ASP A 104 -15.86 6.93 -3.54
N GLY A 105 -14.54 6.88 -3.45
CA GLY A 105 -13.74 5.66 -3.54
C GLY A 105 -12.50 5.72 -2.67
N ALA A 106 -12.33 4.72 -1.81
CA ALA A 106 -11.09 4.48 -1.09
C ALA A 106 -10.11 3.73 -2.00
N THR A 107 -8.93 4.30 -2.22
CA THR A 107 -7.95 3.80 -3.19
C THR A 107 -7.16 2.61 -2.64
N THR A 108 -7.06 1.55 -3.45
CA THR A 108 -6.14 0.43 -3.24
C THR A 108 -4.71 0.84 -3.64
N VAL A 109 -3.73 -0.05 -3.48
CA VAL A 109 -2.36 0.16 -3.98
C VAL A 109 -2.41 0.57 -5.46
N THR A 110 -3.14 -0.18 -6.29
CA THR A 110 -3.33 0.10 -7.72
C THR A 110 -3.73 1.54 -8.00
N THR A 111 -4.84 1.99 -7.44
CA THR A 111 -5.37 3.33 -7.75
C THR A 111 -4.60 4.44 -7.07
N THR A 112 -3.96 4.16 -5.94
CA THR A 112 -3.03 5.08 -5.29
C THR A 112 -1.82 5.33 -6.20
N MET A 113 -1.21 4.29 -6.76
CA MET A 113 -0.10 4.43 -7.72
C MET A 113 -0.50 5.26 -8.95
N ILE A 114 -1.67 4.98 -9.53
CA ILE A 114 -2.17 5.71 -10.70
C ILE A 114 -2.29 7.21 -10.40
N ILE A 115 -2.97 7.56 -9.31
CA ILE A 115 -3.23 8.96 -8.96
C ILE A 115 -1.94 9.66 -8.49
N ALA A 116 -1.08 8.96 -7.73
CA ALA A 116 0.24 9.46 -7.35
C ALA A 116 1.07 9.83 -8.58
N HIS A 117 1.16 8.93 -9.55
CA HIS A 117 1.87 9.18 -10.80
C HIS A 117 1.29 10.36 -11.59
N MET A 118 -0.05 10.46 -11.69
CA MET A 118 -0.71 11.61 -12.32
C MET A 118 -0.37 12.95 -11.64
N ALA A 119 -0.19 12.93 -10.31
CA ALA A 119 0.19 14.09 -9.51
C ALA A 119 1.70 14.38 -9.53
N GLY A 120 2.52 13.50 -10.10
CA GLY A 120 3.99 13.62 -10.09
C GLY A 120 4.66 13.09 -8.83
N ILE A 121 3.95 12.32 -7.99
CA ILE A 121 4.48 11.70 -6.77
C ILE A 121 5.13 10.37 -7.16
N GLN A 122 6.36 10.14 -6.70
CA GLN A 122 7.19 9.01 -7.11
C GLN A 122 7.29 7.90 -6.04
N ILE A 123 6.95 8.18 -4.79
CA ILE A 123 7.05 7.25 -3.66
C ILE A 123 5.70 7.13 -2.95
N PHE A 124 5.33 5.90 -2.63
CA PHE A 124 4.10 5.55 -1.95
C PHE A 124 4.40 4.59 -0.79
N ALA A 125 3.83 4.85 0.39
CA ALA A 125 3.93 3.99 1.55
C ALA A 125 2.59 3.32 1.86
N THR A 126 2.62 2.01 2.09
CA THR A 126 1.44 1.21 2.48
C THR A 126 1.81 0.15 3.51
N GLY A 127 0.83 -0.53 4.08
CA GLY A 127 1.07 -1.67 4.95
C GLY A 127 1.60 -2.88 4.19
N GLY A 128 0.91 -3.25 3.12
CA GLY A 128 1.28 -4.38 2.27
C GLY A 128 0.45 -4.42 1.00
N ILE A 129 1.03 -4.96 -0.06
CA ILE A 129 0.37 -5.09 -1.35
C ILE A 129 -0.60 -6.27 -1.39
N GLY A 130 -1.50 -6.26 -2.37
CA GLY A 130 -2.17 -7.46 -2.84
C GLY A 130 -1.21 -8.37 -3.60
N GLY A 131 -1.63 -9.58 -3.88
CA GLY A 131 -0.80 -10.57 -4.54
C GLY A 131 -1.66 -11.66 -5.17
N VAL A 132 -1.06 -12.83 -5.38
CA VAL A 132 -1.75 -14.04 -5.83
C VAL A 132 -2.47 -14.66 -4.65
N HIS A 133 -3.78 -14.89 -4.74
CA HIS A 133 -4.54 -15.55 -3.70
C HIS A 133 -4.26 -17.06 -3.67
N ARG A 134 -4.33 -17.67 -2.49
CA ARG A 134 -4.20 -19.14 -2.36
C ARG A 134 -5.30 -19.81 -3.17
N GLY A 135 -4.95 -20.78 -4.01
CA GLY A 135 -5.86 -21.42 -4.95
C GLY A 135 -6.06 -20.67 -6.27
N ALA A 136 -5.24 -19.66 -6.55
CA ALA A 136 -5.33 -18.87 -7.78
C ALA A 136 -5.07 -19.71 -9.04
N GLU A 137 -4.40 -20.83 -8.95
CA GLU A 137 -4.22 -21.79 -10.06
C GLU A 137 -5.55 -22.31 -10.62
N THR A 138 -6.63 -22.23 -9.86
CA THR A 138 -7.98 -22.61 -10.29
C THR A 138 -8.94 -21.43 -10.41
N THR A 139 -8.72 -20.35 -9.66
CA THR A 139 -9.63 -19.18 -9.57
C THR A 139 -9.18 -18.00 -10.39
N MET A 140 -7.88 -17.92 -10.71
CA MET A 140 -7.22 -16.74 -11.29
C MET A 140 -7.42 -15.47 -10.46
N ASP A 141 -7.60 -15.62 -9.12
CA ASP A 141 -7.76 -14.48 -8.20
C ASP A 141 -6.39 -13.88 -7.89
N ILE A 142 -6.00 -12.92 -8.73
CA ILE A 142 -4.73 -12.19 -8.67
C ILE A 142 -5.04 -10.71 -8.53
N SER A 143 -4.38 -10.04 -7.59
CA SER A 143 -4.56 -8.61 -7.36
C SER A 143 -4.08 -7.77 -8.54
N ALA A 144 -4.87 -6.75 -8.88
CA ALA A 144 -4.46 -5.75 -9.86
C ALA A 144 -3.22 -4.93 -9.40
N ASP A 145 -2.85 -4.99 -8.14
CA ASP A 145 -1.66 -4.32 -7.61
C ASP A 145 -0.39 -4.80 -8.32
N LEU A 146 -0.31 -6.10 -8.65
CA LEU A 146 0.85 -6.67 -9.34
C LEU A 146 0.99 -6.14 -10.77
N GLU A 147 -0.15 -6.02 -11.49
CA GLU A 147 -0.16 -5.42 -12.82
C GLU A 147 0.18 -3.92 -12.79
N GLU A 148 -0.25 -3.21 -11.74
CA GLU A 148 0.05 -1.79 -11.63
C GLU A 148 1.51 -1.53 -11.32
N LEU A 149 2.13 -2.35 -10.47
CA LEU A 149 3.57 -2.32 -10.21
C LEU A 149 4.38 -2.48 -11.50
N ALA A 150 3.90 -3.29 -12.45
CA ALA A 150 4.57 -3.52 -13.73
C ALA A 150 4.50 -2.33 -14.71
N GLN A 151 3.56 -1.38 -14.53
CA GLN A 151 3.28 -0.37 -15.57
C GLN A 151 3.26 1.08 -15.08
N THR A 152 3.31 1.31 -13.76
CA THR A 152 3.25 2.66 -13.19
C THR A 152 4.50 2.97 -12.38
N PRO A 153 5.25 4.02 -12.75
CA PRO A 153 6.58 4.31 -12.21
C PRO A 153 6.54 4.98 -10.84
N VAL A 154 6.07 4.23 -9.85
CA VAL A 154 6.01 4.63 -8.45
C VAL A 154 6.70 3.55 -7.61
N MET A 155 7.62 3.94 -6.74
CA MET A 155 8.22 3.04 -5.74
C MET A 155 7.20 2.82 -4.62
N VAL A 156 6.92 1.57 -4.30
CA VAL A 156 5.99 1.19 -3.21
C VAL A 156 6.78 0.60 -2.06
N VAL A 157 6.73 1.26 -0.90
CA VAL A 157 7.35 0.80 0.35
C VAL A 157 6.28 0.13 1.22
N CYS A 158 6.47 -1.13 1.56
CA CYS A 158 5.50 -1.95 2.29
C CYS A 158 6.17 -3.05 3.13
N ALA A 159 5.41 -3.80 3.91
CA ALA A 159 5.92 -4.97 4.63
C ALA A 159 5.76 -6.28 3.82
N GLY A 160 5.88 -6.20 2.50
CA GLY A 160 5.65 -7.31 1.57
C GLY A 160 4.19 -7.45 1.14
N ALA A 161 3.84 -8.59 0.55
CA ALA A 161 2.46 -8.93 0.29
C ALA A 161 1.76 -9.35 1.59
N LYS A 162 0.45 -9.12 1.67
CA LYS A 162 -0.34 -9.52 2.86
C LYS A 162 -0.24 -11.02 3.10
N SER A 163 0.00 -11.43 4.34
CA SER A 163 0.29 -12.83 4.72
C SER A 163 -0.83 -13.85 4.42
N ILE A 164 -2.04 -13.36 4.16
CA ILE A 164 -3.19 -14.16 3.71
C ILE A 164 -3.05 -14.68 2.27
N LEU A 165 -2.07 -14.18 1.52
CA LEU A 165 -1.81 -14.47 0.11
C LEU A 165 -0.80 -15.62 -0.06
N ASP A 166 -0.64 -16.10 -1.27
CA ASP A 166 0.44 -16.98 -1.66
C ASP A 166 1.67 -16.16 -2.01
N LEU A 167 2.65 -16.13 -1.10
CA LEU A 167 3.84 -15.30 -1.23
C LEU A 167 4.76 -15.80 -2.34
N GLY A 168 4.89 -17.13 -2.50
CA GLY A 168 5.72 -17.73 -3.54
C GLY A 168 5.19 -17.41 -4.93
N LEU A 169 3.91 -17.67 -5.20
CA LEU A 169 3.28 -17.34 -6.49
C LEU A 169 3.24 -15.83 -6.73
N THR A 170 3.18 -15.01 -5.68
CA THR A 170 3.27 -13.56 -5.82
C THR A 170 4.63 -13.11 -6.31
N LEU A 171 5.73 -13.69 -5.79
CA LEU A 171 7.09 -13.40 -6.25
C LEU A 171 7.29 -13.83 -7.71
N GLU A 172 6.88 -15.05 -8.08
CA GLU A 172 6.93 -15.55 -9.46
C GLU A 172 6.18 -14.65 -10.45
N TYR A 173 5.03 -14.13 -10.02
CA TYR A 173 4.26 -13.21 -10.84
C TYR A 173 4.98 -11.86 -11.02
N LEU A 174 5.57 -11.31 -9.96
CA LEU A 174 6.35 -10.06 -10.01
C LEU A 174 7.60 -10.22 -10.88
N GLU A 175 8.32 -11.34 -10.77
CA GLU A 175 9.46 -11.67 -11.65
C GLU A 175 9.05 -11.67 -13.12
N THR A 176 7.98 -12.41 -13.47
CA THR A 176 7.44 -12.47 -14.83
C THR A 176 7.09 -11.08 -15.38
N LYS A 177 6.62 -10.17 -14.52
CA LYS A 177 6.28 -8.78 -14.87
C LYS A 177 7.49 -7.83 -14.87
N GLY A 178 8.67 -8.29 -14.46
CA GLY A 178 9.88 -7.48 -14.38
C GLY A 178 9.84 -6.41 -13.28
N VAL A 179 9.11 -6.67 -12.19
CA VAL A 179 9.04 -5.79 -11.02
C VAL A 179 10.10 -6.20 -10.01
N PRO A 180 11.14 -5.38 -9.77
CA PRO A 180 12.16 -5.71 -8.79
C PRO A 180 11.59 -5.68 -7.36
N VAL A 181 11.92 -6.70 -6.57
CA VAL A 181 11.55 -6.83 -5.15
C VAL A 181 12.79 -6.60 -4.30
N ILE A 182 12.84 -5.45 -3.62
CA ILE A 182 14.00 -4.99 -2.86
C ILE A 182 13.73 -5.18 -1.36
N GLY A 183 14.64 -5.85 -0.67
CA GLY A 183 14.63 -5.95 0.80
C GLY A 183 15.36 -4.76 1.43
N TYR A 184 14.67 -4.00 2.26
CA TYR A 184 15.31 -2.93 3.05
C TYR A 184 15.81 -3.49 4.38
N GLY A 185 17.13 -3.61 4.53
CA GLY A 185 17.76 -4.22 5.70
C GLY A 185 17.50 -5.72 5.85
N THR A 186 17.11 -6.41 4.78
CA THR A 186 16.78 -7.85 4.81
C THR A 186 17.10 -8.52 3.48
N ASP A 187 17.53 -9.78 3.55
CA ASP A 187 17.70 -10.67 2.39
C ASP A 187 16.48 -11.54 2.14
N GLU A 188 15.50 -11.47 3.05
CA GLU A 188 14.30 -12.28 3.01
C GLU A 188 13.05 -11.41 2.87
N LEU A 189 12.07 -11.87 2.06
CA LEU A 189 10.77 -11.22 1.94
C LEU A 189 10.04 -11.24 3.29
N PRO A 190 9.69 -10.10 3.88
CA PRO A 190 8.85 -10.10 5.08
C PRO A 190 7.43 -10.57 4.76
N ALA A 191 6.80 -11.26 5.71
CA ALA A 191 5.45 -11.79 5.58
C ALA A 191 4.41 -10.95 6.32
N PHE A 192 4.45 -9.63 6.14
CA PHE A 192 3.53 -8.65 6.73
C PHE A 192 3.60 -8.62 8.26
N TYR A 193 2.97 -9.56 8.97
CA TYR A 193 2.96 -9.64 10.43
C TYR A 193 4.25 -10.24 11.02
N THR A 194 5.04 -10.90 10.21
CA THR A 194 6.31 -11.52 10.60
C THR A 194 7.45 -11.04 9.72
N ARG A 195 8.67 -11.09 10.26
CA ARG A 195 9.87 -10.61 9.56
C ARG A 195 10.36 -11.59 8.48
N SER A 196 9.94 -12.85 8.55
CA SER A 196 10.43 -13.95 7.72
C SER A 196 9.26 -14.68 7.05
N SER A 197 9.44 -15.02 5.77
CA SER A 197 8.49 -15.79 4.97
C SER A 197 9.05 -17.13 4.50
N GLY A 198 10.37 -17.29 4.50
CA GLY A 198 11.09 -18.39 3.87
C GLY A 198 11.47 -18.13 2.40
N PHE A 199 11.11 -16.96 1.83
CA PHE A 199 11.44 -16.57 0.46
C PHE A 199 12.46 -15.45 0.45
N GLY A 200 13.43 -15.49 -0.49
CA GLY A 200 14.39 -14.39 -0.70
C GLY A 200 13.77 -13.19 -1.41
N VAL A 201 14.53 -12.10 -1.41
CA VAL A 201 14.29 -10.91 -2.25
C VAL A 201 15.31 -10.87 -3.38
N ASP A 202 15.07 -10.06 -4.43
CA ASP A 202 16.01 -9.96 -5.55
C ASP A 202 17.30 -9.25 -5.14
N TYR A 203 17.19 -8.18 -4.38
CA TYR A 203 18.32 -7.36 -3.92
C TYR A 203 18.04 -6.84 -2.51
N ARG A 204 19.10 -6.79 -1.71
CA ARG A 204 19.10 -6.11 -0.42
C ARG A 204 19.74 -4.73 -0.56
N VAL A 205 19.17 -3.76 0.14
CA VAL A 205 19.74 -2.43 0.38
C VAL A 205 19.61 -2.09 1.86
N ASP A 206 20.54 -1.28 2.35
CA ASP A 206 20.59 -0.94 3.78
C ASP A 206 20.34 0.57 4.04
N THR A 207 20.28 1.40 2.99
CA THR A 207 20.11 2.86 3.11
C THR A 207 19.04 3.42 2.18
N PRO A 208 18.39 4.54 2.56
CA PRO A 208 17.45 5.25 1.67
C PRO A 208 18.12 5.78 0.40
N GLU A 209 19.41 6.13 0.48
CA GLU A 209 20.22 6.61 -0.64
C GLU A 209 20.38 5.53 -1.72
N GLU A 210 20.66 4.28 -1.32
CA GLU A 210 20.71 3.15 -2.25
C GLU A 210 19.37 2.91 -2.95
N LEU A 211 18.25 2.99 -2.24
CA LEU A 211 16.91 2.91 -2.84
C LEU A 211 16.70 4.02 -3.87
N ALA A 212 17.05 5.26 -3.51
CA ALA A 212 16.93 6.40 -4.41
C ALA A 212 17.77 6.23 -5.68
N GLU A 213 19.01 5.74 -5.56
CA GLU A 213 19.89 5.48 -6.72
C GLU A 213 19.34 4.37 -7.62
N MET A 214 18.87 3.26 -7.05
CA MET A 214 18.26 2.18 -7.84
C MET A 214 17.03 2.68 -8.60
N PHE A 215 16.19 3.49 -7.96
CA PHE A 215 15.00 4.04 -8.61
C PHE A 215 15.36 5.06 -9.71
N ARG A 216 16.36 5.94 -9.48
CA ARG A 216 16.89 6.84 -10.53
C ARG A 216 17.41 6.06 -11.71
N ALA A 217 18.18 4.99 -11.46
CA ALA A 217 18.71 4.12 -12.53
C ALA A 217 17.56 3.49 -13.34
N GLN A 218 16.56 2.96 -12.68
CA GLN A 218 15.36 2.40 -13.34
C GLN A 218 14.65 3.44 -14.22
N ARG A 219 14.49 4.68 -13.71
CA ARG A 219 13.87 5.79 -14.47
C ARG A 219 14.74 6.19 -15.68
N ASN A 220 16.04 6.31 -15.50
CA ASN A 220 16.98 6.67 -16.56
C ASN A 220 17.09 5.61 -17.66
N LEU A 221 16.90 4.33 -17.33
CA LEU A 221 16.80 3.23 -18.28
C LEU A 221 15.49 3.22 -19.07
N GLY A 222 14.52 4.09 -18.72
CA GLY A 222 13.25 4.22 -19.42
C GLY A 222 12.20 3.15 -19.05
N TYR A 223 12.41 2.41 -17.96
CA TYR A 223 11.39 1.46 -17.48
C TYR A 223 10.11 2.17 -17.07
N ARG A 224 8.97 1.57 -17.41
CA ARG A 224 7.64 2.13 -17.11
C ARG A 224 7.07 1.64 -15.79
N GLY A 225 7.54 0.51 -15.27
CA GLY A 225 7.08 -0.07 -14.01
C GLY A 225 7.61 0.65 -12.78
N GLY A 226 7.04 0.30 -11.63
CA GLY A 226 7.48 0.69 -10.31
C GLY A 226 8.56 -0.23 -9.74
N MET A 227 8.78 -0.09 -8.44
CA MET A 227 9.72 -0.89 -7.65
C MET A 227 9.03 -1.26 -6.34
N LEU A 228 9.11 -2.51 -5.94
CA LEU A 228 8.57 -2.98 -4.67
C LEU A 228 9.68 -3.02 -3.62
N VAL A 229 9.58 -2.18 -2.60
CA VAL A 229 10.49 -2.17 -1.45
C VAL A 229 9.80 -2.84 -0.27
N THR A 230 10.42 -3.89 0.23
CA THR A 230 9.89 -4.67 1.34
C THR A 230 10.68 -4.38 2.60
N ASN A 231 10.02 -3.82 3.60
CA ASN A 231 10.59 -3.36 4.87
C ASN A 231 9.99 -4.19 6.02
N PRO A 232 10.77 -5.00 6.73
CA PRO A 232 10.25 -5.84 7.79
C PRO A 232 9.61 -5.02 8.91
N ILE A 233 8.53 -5.56 9.50
CA ILE A 233 7.96 -5.02 10.74
C ILE A 233 9.07 -4.93 11.81
N PRO A 234 9.10 -3.88 12.66
CA PRO A 234 10.02 -3.81 13.78
C PRO A 234 9.91 -5.05 14.67
N GLU A 235 11.04 -5.57 15.15
CA GLU A 235 11.12 -6.87 15.83
C GLU A 235 10.18 -6.97 17.04
N GLU A 236 10.08 -5.91 17.82
CA GLU A 236 9.23 -5.82 19.00
C GLU A 236 7.72 -5.92 18.72
N TYR A 237 7.32 -5.73 17.46
CA TYR A 237 5.90 -5.82 17.01
C TYR A 237 5.65 -6.99 16.07
N SER A 238 6.70 -7.79 15.78
CA SER A 238 6.57 -9.01 14.98
C SER A 238 5.76 -10.05 15.76
N MET A 239 4.77 -10.63 15.09
CA MET A 239 3.96 -11.68 15.70
C MET A 239 4.72 -13.02 15.71
N ASP A 240 4.34 -13.89 16.64
CA ASP A 240 4.77 -15.29 16.58
C ASP A 240 4.21 -15.97 15.32
N LYS A 241 5.11 -16.60 14.54
CA LYS A 241 4.76 -17.19 13.25
C LYS A 241 3.70 -18.28 13.38
N ALA A 242 3.79 -19.15 14.40
CA ALA A 242 2.84 -20.23 14.56
C ALA A 242 1.44 -19.71 14.92
N VAL A 243 1.37 -18.67 15.74
CA VAL A 243 0.10 -18.02 16.12
C VAL A 243 -0.57 -17.38 14.92
N ILE A 244 0.17 -16.59 14.16
CA ILE A 244 -0.42 -15.87 13.01
C ILE A 244 -0.78 -16.83 11.86
N ASP A 245 0.03 -17.84 11.60
CA ASP A 245 -0.25 -18.84 10.58
C ASP A 245 -1.54 -19.62 10.90
N ALA A 246 -1.73 -20.04 12.17
CA ALA A 246 -2.96 -20.70 12.60
C ALA A 246 -4.20 -19.80 12.45
N ALA A 247 -4.08 -18.51 12.78
CA ALA A 247 -5.18 -17.57 12.61
C ALA A 247 -5.52 -17.34 11.12
N ILE A 248 -4.52 -17.29 10.25
CA ILE A 248 -4.72 -17.15 8.79
C ILE A 248 -5.40 -18.40 8.22
N GLU A 249 -4.95 -19.60 8.59
CA GLU A 249 -5.56 -20.85 8.12
C GLU A 249 -7.04 -20.94 8.51
N GLU A 250 -7.37 -20.62 9.76
CA GLU A 250 -8.76 -20.62 10.22
C GLU A 250 -9.60 -19.54 9.50
N ALA A 251 -9.03 -18.34 9.27
CA ALA A 251 -9.70 -17.27 8.52
C ALA A 251 -9.99 -17.68 7.07
N LEU A 252 -9.05 -18.34 6.40
CA LEU A 252 -9.20 -18.85 5.03
C LEU A 252 -10.29 -19.94 4.96
N LYS A 253 -10.32 -20.84 5.93
CA LYS A 253 -11.35 -21.87 6.04
C LYS A 253 -12.74 -21.25 6.16
N GLN A 254 -12.93 -20.29 7.08
CA GLN A 254 -14.21 -19.61 7.27
C GLN A 254 -14.60 -18.78 6.04
N CYS A 255 -13.67 -18.13 5.36
CA CYS A 255 -13.90 -17.41 4.11
C CYS A 255 -14.49 -18.34 3.04
N LYS A 256 -13.92 -19.55 2.90
CA LYS A 256 -14.40 -20.57 1.97
C LYS A 256 -15.77 -21.10 2.34
N GLU A 257 -16.01 -21.41 3.61
CA GLU A 257 -17.29 -21.92 4.13
C GLU A 257 -18.42 -20.92 3.93
N GLN A 258 -18.13 -19.60 4.07
CA GLN A 258 -19.12 -18.52 3.87
C GLN A 258 -19.24 -18.10 2.39
N GLY A 259 -18.48 -18.68 1.48
CA GLY A 259 -18.54 -18.39 0.05
C GLY A 259 -18.11 -16.97 -0.33
N ILE A 260 -17.28 -16.31 0.49
CA ILE A 260 -16.80 -14.94 0.26
C ILE A 260 -15.79 -14.95 -0.89
N LYS A 261 -15.94 -14.01 -1.85
CA LYS A 261 -15.14 -13.97 -3.08
C LYS A 261 -14.81 -12.54 -3.53
N GLY A 262 -13.81 -12.42 -4.39
CA GLY A 262 -13.44 -11.19 -5.07
C GLY A 262 -13.00 -10.11 -4.07
N LYS A 263 -13.43 -8.86 -4.27
CA LYS A 263 -12.97 -7.71 -3.48
C LYS A 263 -13.31 -7.75 -1.99
N GLU A 264 -14.25 -8.60 -1.57
CA GLU A 264 -14.61 -8.79 -0.16
C GLU A 264 -13.68 -9.75 0.58
N THR A 265 -12.90 -10.58 -0.12
CA THR A 265 -12.01 -11.59 0.46
C THR A 265 -10.98 -10.97 1.41
N THR A 266 -10.20 -10.00 0.95
CA THR A 266 -9.14 -9.37 1.77
C THR A 266 -9.70 -8.67 3.01
N PRO A 267 -10.74 -7.79 2.94
CA PRO A 267 -11.32 -7.17 4.12
C PRO A 267 -11.88 -8.18 5.14
N PHE A 268 -12.49 -9.26 4.66
CA PHE A 268 -12.97 -10.34 5.52
C PHE A 268 -11.81 -11.05 6.25
N LEU A 269 -10.79 -11.49 5.51
CA LEU A 269 -9.67 -12.22 6.07
C LEU A 269 -8.91 -11.40 7.11
N LEU A 270 -8.62 -10.13 6.80
CA LEU A 270 -7.93 -9.25 7.76
C LEU A 270 -8.75 -9.02 9.03
N ALA A 271 -10.06 -8.77 8.90
CA ALA A 271 -10.94 -8.61 10.07
C ALA A 271 -11.01 -9.89 10.91
N LYS A 272 -11.07 -11.06 10.27
CA LYS A 272 -11.09 -12.35 10.95
C LYS A 272 -9.76 -12.65 11.66
N VAL A 273 -8.64 -12.32 11.05
CA VAL A 273 -7.32 -12.44 11.70
C VAL A 273 -7.23 -11.56 12.93
N VAL A 274 -7.74 -10.32 12.89
CA VAL A 274 -7.81 -9.44 14.07
C VAL A 274 -8.64 -10.07 15.18
N GLU A 275 -9.81 -10.65 14.86
CA GLU A 275 -10.66 -11.35 15.82
C GLU A 275 -9.92 -12.55 16.47
N LEU A 276 -9.31 -13.40 15.64
CA LEU A 276 -8.62 -14.62 16.07
C LEU A 276 -7.34 -14.36 16.87
N THR A 277 -6.72 -13.19 16.69
CA THR A 277 -5.51 -12.79 17.44
C THR A 277 -5.82 -11.83 18.60
N GLY A 278 -7.07 -11.67 18.99
CA GLY A 278 -7.47 -10.80 20.11
C GLY A 278 -7.12 -9.32 19.93
N GLY A 279 -6.87 -8.88 18.69
CA GLY A 279 -6.50 -7.50 18.36
C GLY A 279 -4.99 -7.27 18.14
N ASP A 280 -4.11 -8.20 18.49
CA ASP A 280 -2.66 -8.04 18.38
C ASP A 280 -2.21 -7.78 16.93
N SER A 281 -2.83 -8.45 15.96
CA SER A 281 -2.53 -8.22 14.55
C SER A 281 -2.89 -6.82 14.06
N LEU A 282 -3.86 -6.14 14.68
CA LEU A 282 -4.17 -4.75 14.36
C LEU A 282 -3.06 -3.81 14.81
N GLU A 283 -2.52 -3.98 16.03
CA GLU A 283 -1.38 -3.18 16.49
C GLU A 283 -0.13 -3.43 15.63
N SER A 284 0.17 -4.69 15.31
CA SER A 284 1.26 -5.03 14.38
C SER A 284 1.08 -4.34 13.02
N ASN A 285 -0.15 -4.33 12.47
CA ASN A 285 -0.45 -3.63 11.21
C ASN A 285 -0.20 -2.12 11.31
N ILE A 286 -0.60 -1.47 12.41
CA ILE A 286 -0.34 -0.05 12.62
C ILE A 286 1.17 0.22 12.67
N ARG A 287 1.93 -0.61 13.38
CA ARG A 287 3.39 -0.45 13.53
C ARG A 287 4.15 -0.63 12.23
N LEU A 288 3.80 -1.65 11.43
CA LEU A 288 4.46 -1.84 10.14
C LEU A 288 4.16 -0.69 9.16
N VAL A 289 2.94 -0.14 9.14
CA VAL A 289 2.59 1.01 8.29
C VAL A 289 3.40 2.26 8.69
N LEU A 290 3.52 2.53 9.99
CA LEU A 290 4.34 3.65 10.48
C LEU A 290 5.82 3.48 10.11
N ASN A 291 6.36 2.27 10.22
CA ASN A 291 7.73 1.98 9.83
C ASN A 291 7.95 2.14 8.33
N ASN A 292 7.00 1.70 7.51
CA ASN A 292 7.05 1.88 6.05
C ASN A 292 6.97 3.36 5.65
N ALA A 293 6.12 4.13 6.32
CA ALA A 293 6.00 5.57 6.11
C ALA A 293 7.30 6.31 6.41
N LYS A 294 8.00 5.91 7.49
CA LYS A 294 9.33 6.45 7.83
C LYS A 294 10.35 6.18 6.72
N VAL A 295 10.48 4.92 6.29
CA VAL A 295 11.43 4.54 5.23
C VAL A 295 11.09 5.26 3.92
N ALA A 296 9.82 5.35 3.55
CA ALA A 296 9.37 6.06 2.36
C ALA A 296 9.72 7.56 2.41
N ALA A 297 9.52 8.22 3.56
CA ALA A 297 9.86 9.63 3.73
C ALA A 297 11.38 9.89 3.61
N LEU A 298 12.20 9.06 4.24
CA LEU A 298 13.66 9.15 4.14
C LEU A 298 14.13 8.90 2.70
N THR A 299 13.54 7.92 2.00
CA THR A 299 13.86 7.63 0.61
C THR A 299 13.41 8.77 -0.32
N ALA A 300 12.22 9.36 -0.08
CA ALA A 300 11.77 10.53 -0.83
C ALA A 300 12.73 11.72 -0.66
N ALA A 301 13.22 11.94 0.56
CA ALA A 301 14.22 12.98 0.83
C ALA A 301 15.55 12.71 0.13
N ALA A 302 15.99 11.44 0.04
CA ALA A 302 17.20 11.06 -0.71
C ALA A 302 17.00 11.20 -2.23
N LEU A 303 15.78 10.97 -2.73
CA LEU A 303 15.48 11.03 -4.16
C LEU A 303 15.51 12.46 -4.73
N VAL A 304 15.18 13.47 -3.95
CA VAL A 304 15.13 14.89 -4.38
C VAL A 304 16.45 15.64 -4.17
N ARG A 305 17.45 15.02 -3.54
CA ARG A 305 18.83 15.53 -3.41
C ARG A 305 19.62 15.26 -4.68
#